data_8ab2c62b3dcd939d995d5b252bf87acc
#
_entry.id   8ab2c62b3dcd939d995d5b252bf87acc
#
_cell.length_a   1.000
_cell.length_b   1.000
_cell.length_c   1.000
_cell.angle_alpha   90.00
_cell.angle_beta   90.00
_cell.angle_gamma   90.00
#
_symmetry.space_group_name_H-M   'P 1'
#
loop_
_entity.id
_entity.type
_entity.pdbx_description
1 polymer ?
#
loop_
_entity_poly.entity_id
_entity_poly.type
_entity_poly.pdbx_seq_one_letter_code
_entity_poly.pdbx_strand_id
1 'polypeptide(L)'
;DGYAHLINKYIKEGRCTFLDVKQKEILLEELTQIQKQKIRDTCFNIVLNDTSGKPQDLRLFAKNYNYTLIIFYDPSCEHCKVEVPKMDSTIAVLEQQLLVKIGKYAICNAFNITKNEWINFIQEHHLDLNYIHVTLGNDMPIRKAYDAFTNPLFYLVDRDGLLLAKKTSSKNLRKELINAFQHFK
;
A
#
# COMPACT_ATOMS: atom_id res chain seq x y z
N ASP A 1 -7.14 -10.32 -12.38
CA ASP A 1 -7.13 -8.89 -12.67
C ASP A 1 -7.45 -8.68 -14.15
N GLY A 2 -8.64 -8.10 -14.44
CA GLY A 2 -9.17 -7.98 -15.80
C GLY A 2 -8.27 -7.16 -16.73
N TYR A 3 -7.61 -6.12 -16.20
CA TYR A 3 -6.70 -5.26 -16.97
C TYR A 3 -5.45 -6.02 -17.43
N ALA A 4 -4.81 -6.77 -16.53
CA ALA A 4 -3.67 -7.60 -16.88
C ALA A 4 -4.02 -8.68 -17.92
N HIS A 5 -5.24 -9.25 -17.84
CA HIS A 5 -5.75 -10.18 -18.82
C HIS A 5 -5.92 -9.52 -20.21
N LEU A 6 -6.47 -8.32 -20.26
CA LEU A 6 -6.64 -7.56 -21.51
C LEU A 6 -5.29 -7.25 -22.17
N ILE A 7 -4.31 -6.75 -21.43
CA ILE A 7 -2.97 -6.46 -21.98
C ILE A 7 -2.32 -7.73 -22.51
N ASN A 8 -2.35 -8.84 -21.77
CA ASN A 8 -1.80 -10.11 -22.26
C ASN A 8 -2.47 -10.54 -23.55
N LYS A 9 -3.82 -10.60 -23.57
CA LYS A 9 -4.59 -11.11 -24.70
C LYS A 9 -4.47 -10.25 -25.96
N TYR A 10 -4.49 -8.94 -25.83
CA TYR A 10 -4.57 -8.06 -27.01
C TYR A 10 -3.21 -7.48 -27.43
N ILE A 11 -2.29 -7.30 -26.53
CA ILE A 11 -1.00 -6.66 -26.82
C ILE A 11 0.08 -7.71 -26.98
N LYS A 12 0.26 -8.61 -26.02
CA LYS A 12 1.33 -9.61 -26.05
C LYS A 12 1.09 -10.66 -27.16
N GLU A 13 -0.17 -11.01 -27.44
CA GLU A 13 -0.54 -11.91 -28.53
C GLU A 13 -0.62 -11.19 -29.91
N GLY A 14 -0.30 -9.91 -29.98
CA GLY A 14 -0.25 -9.15 -31.24
C GLY A 14 -1.61 -8.82 -31.86
N ARG A 15 -2.69 -8.97 -31.10
CA ARG A 15 -4.07 -8.71 -31.59
C ARG A 15 -4.43 -7.23 -31.68
N CYS A 16 -3.61 -6.35 -31.09
CA CYS A 16 -3.82 -4.91 -31.10
C CYS A 16 -3.00 -4.25 -32.20
N THR A 17 -3.65 -3.87 -33.29
CA THR A 17 -2.99 -3.28 -34.45
C THR A 17 -3.02 -1.75 -34.50
N PHE A 18 -3.84 -1.11 -33.65
CA PHE A 18 -4.02 0.34 -33.63
C PHE A 18 -3.08 1.10 -32.69
N LEU A 19 -2.31 0.39 -31.86
CA LEU A 19 -1.29 0.99 -31.00
C LEU A 19 0.07 0.98 -31.72
N ASP A 20 0.80 2.07 -31.58
CA ASP A 20 2.20 2.13 -32.02
C ASP A 20 3.13 1.35 -31.09
N VAL A 21 4.40 1.20 -31.49
CA VAL A 21 5.39 0.42 -30.74
C VAL A 21 5.59 0.98 -29.32
N LYS A 22 5.71 2.30 -29.20
CA LYS A 22 5.95 2.97 -27.92
C LYS A 22 4.78 2.81 -26.95
N GLN A 23 3.55 2.90 -27.44
CA GLN A 23 2.33 2.66 -26.65
C GLN A 23 2.26 1.22 -26.15
N LYS A 24 2.63 0.24 -27.00
CA LYS A 24 2.70 -1.18 -26.60
C LYS A 24 3.76 -1.43 -25.55
N GLU A 25 4.94 -0.84 -25.67
CA GLU A 25 6.01 -0.95 -24.68
C GLU A 25 5.57 -0.43 -23.31
N ILE A 26 4.93 0.75 -23.25
CA ILE A 26 4.39 1.32 -22.01
C ILE A 26 3.40 0.35 -21.35
N LEU A 27 2.45 -0.20 -22.12
CA LEU A 27 1.45 -1.13 -21.57
C LEU A 27 2.06 -2.46 -21.13
N LEU A 28 3.10 -2.94 -21.78
CA LEU A 28 3.84 -4.15 -21.36
C LEU A 28 4.67 -3.90 -20.11
N GLU A 29 5.24 -2.70 -19.95
CA GLU A 29 5.88 -2.29 -18.70
C GLU A 29 4.87 -2.22 -17.55
N GLU A 30 3.70 -1.62 -17.76
CA GLU A 30 2.61 -1.59 -16.78
C GLU A 30 2.17 -3.01 -16.39
N LEU A 31 2.00 -3.89 -17.36
CA LEU A 31 1.68 -5.31 -17.09
C LEU A 31 2.74 -5.96 -16.21
N THR A 32 4.02 -5.72 -16.52
CA THR A 32 5.13 -6.24 -15.72
C THR A 32 5.08 -5.74 -14.28
N GLN A 33 4.74 -4.46 -14.07
CA GLN A 33 4.58 -3.90 -12.72
C GLN A 33 3.40 -4.52 -11.97
N ILE A 34 2.24 -4.69 -12.63
CA ILE A 34 1.05 -5.34 -12.05
C ILE A 34 1.34 -6.78 -11.64
N GLN A 35 2.14 -7.49 -12.44
CA GLN A 35 2.50 -8.90 -12.19
C GLN A 35 3.57 -9.07 -11.11
N LYS A 36 4.38 -8.06 -10.82
CA LYS A 36 5.47 -8.13 -9.84
C LYS A 36 5.03 -8.36 -8.40
N GLN A 37 3.80 -8.01 -8.06
CA GLN A 37 3.27 -8.23 -6.71
C GLN A 37 1.89 -8.91 -6.80
N LYS A 38 1.89 -10.23 -6.83
CA LYS A 38 0.65 -11.00 -6.73
C LYS A 38 0.27 -11.20 -5.27
N ILE A 39 -1.02 -11.40 -5.02
CA ILE A 39 -1.48 -11.87 -3.72
C ILE A 39 -0.74 -13.17 -3.38
N ARG A 40 -0.20 -13.26 -2.18
CA ARG A 40 0.66 -14.33 -1.64
C ARG A 40 2.13 -14.31 -2.09
N ASP A 41 2.55 -13.36 -2.92
CA ASP A 41 3.97 -13.12 -3.12
C ASP A 41 4.53 -12.29 -1.96
N THR A 42 5.82 -12.41 -1.71
CA THR A 42 6.51 -11.52 -0.77
C THR A 42 6.46 -10.09 -1.30
N CYS A 43 5.98 -9.15 -0.50
CA CYS A 43 5.88 -7.75 -0.90
C CYS A 43 7.28 -7.14 -1.16
N PHE A 44 7.33 -6.14 -2.02
CA PHE A 44 8.54 -5.36 -2.23
C PHE A 44 8.92 -4.68 -0.91
N ASN A 45 10.17 -4.89 -0.43
CA ASN A 45 10.59 -4.30 0.84
C ASN A 45 10.75 -2.79 0.71
N ILE A 46 10.41 -2.09 1.77
CA ILE A 46 10.49 -0.65 1.89
C ILE A 46 11.42 -0.31 3.05
N VAL A 47 12.44 0.48 2.78
CA VAL A 47 13.29 1.08 3.81
C VAL A 47 13.30 2.59 3.60
N LEU A 48 12.61 3.32 4.46
CA LEU A 48 12.44 4.77 4.36
C LEU A 48 12.67 5.42 5.73
N ASN A 49 12.99 6.72 5.71
CA ASN A 49 13.23 7.45 6.94
C ASN A 49 11.91 7.92 7.58
N ASP A 50 11.82 7.79 8.91
CA ASP A 50 10.71 8.30 9.71
C ASP A 50 10.83 9.82 9.97
N THR A 51 9.89 10.35 10.74
CA THR A 51 9.85 11.78 11.11
C THR A 51 11.09 12.26 11.88
N SER A 52 11.85 11.34 12.50
CA SER A 52 13.12 11.66 13.18
C SER A 52 14.35 11.52 12.26
N GLY A 53 14.17 11.01 11.04
CA GLY A 53 15.23 10.70 10.09
C GLY A 53 15.85 9.32 10.27
N LYS A 54 15.26 8.46 11.12
CA LYS A 54 15.72 7.10 11.36
C LYS A 54 15.15 6.15 10.30
N PRO A 55 15.98 5.27 9.68
CA PRO A 55 15.51 4.29 8.72
C PRO A 55 14.59 3.25 9.38
N GLN A 56 13.46 2.99 8.76
CA GLN A 56 12.46 2.02 9.14
C GLN A 56 12.31 0.99 8.02
N ASP A 57 12.49 -0.28 8.35
CA ASP A 57 12.36 -1.39 7.42
C ASP A 57 10.99 -2.03 7.59
N LEU A 58 10.20 -2.08 6.51
CA LEU A 58 8.84 -2.63 6.50
C LEU A 58 8.81 -4.10 6.96
N ARG A 59 9.73 -4.94 6.49
CA ARG A 59 9.75 -6.37 6.84
C ARG A 59 10.10 -6.58 8.30
N LEU A 60 11.04 -5.80 8.83
CA LEU A 60 11.37 -5.85 10.27
C LEU A 60 10.21 -5.35 11.12
N PHE A 61 9.53 -4.30 10.68
CA PHE A 61 8.34 -3.78 11.34
C PHE A 61 7.22 -4.82 11.36
N ALA A 62 6.92 -5.45 10.23
CA ALA A 62 5.83 -6.43 10.09
C ALA A 62 5.97 -7.63 11.03
N LYS A 63 7.18 -8.05 11.36
CA LYS A 63 7.43 -9.16 12.30
C LYS A 63 6.86 -8.95 13.70
N ASN A 64 6.59 -7.72 14.10
CA ASN A 64 6.06 -7.38 15.43
C ASN A 64 4.53 -7.48 15.52
N TYR A 65 3.85 -7.73 14.39
CA TYR A 65 2.39 -7.72 14.28
C TYR A 65 1.88 -9.02 13.64
N ASN A 66 0.60 -9.34 13.82
CA ASN A 66 -0.02 -10.43 13.08
C ASN A 66 -0.20 -10.07 11.61
N TYR A 67 -0.57 -8.82 11.38
CA TYR A 67 -0.72 -8.21 10.05
C TYR A 67 -0.15 -6.80 10.07
N THR A 68 0.22 -6.30 8.90
CA THR A 68 0.63 -4.89 8.74
C THR A 68 -0.15 -4.28 7.58
N LEU A 69 -0.78 -3.14 7.85
CA LEU A 69 -1.36 -2.31 6.82
C LEU A 69 -0.31 -1.31 6.34
N ILE A 70 0.01 -1.36 5.04
CA ILE A 70 0.84 -0.38 4.36
C ILE A 70 -0.10 0.70 3.82
N ILE A 71 0.14 1.94 4.19
CA ILE A 71 -0.72 3.08 3.88
C ILE A 71 0.08 4.10 3.09
N PHE A 72 -0.27 4.35 1.84
CA PHE A 72 0.25 5.49 1.08
C PHE A 72 -0.75 6.64 1.19
N TYR A 73 -0.30 7.80 1.63
CA TYR A 73 -1.15 8.97 1.81
C TYR A 73 -0.41 10.25 1.44
N ASP A 74 -1.17 11.29 1.16
CA ASP A 74 -0.67 12.64 0.92
C ASP A 74 -1.43 13.60 1.85
N PRO A 75 -0.76 14.35 2.72
CA PRO A 75 -1.41 15.32 3.61
C PRO A 75 -2.20 16.40 2.89
N SER A 76 -1.86 16.74 1.64
CA SER A 76 -2.60 17.71 0.83
C SER A 76 -3.85 17.13 0.17
N CYS A 77 -4.02 15.81 0.18
CA CYS A 77 -5.13 15.13 -0.46
C CYS A 77 -6.37 15.11 0.44
N GLU A 78 -7.45 15.78 0.06
CA GLU A 78 -8.71 15.82 0.83
C GLU A 78 -9.30 14.43 1.07
N HIS A 79 -9.15 13.52 0.12
CA HIS A 79 -9.62 12.14 0.28
C HIS A 79 -8.84 11.38 1.36
N CYS A 80 -7.54 11.65 1.50
CA CYS A 80 -6.71 11.06 2.55
C CYS A 80 -7.14 11.52 3.95
N LYS A 81 -7.54 12.79 4.10
CA LYS A 81 -8.01 13.35 5.38
C LYS A 81 -9.26 12.61 5.91
N VAL A 82 -10.01 11.99 5.03
CA VAL A 82 -11.24 11.22 5.38
C VAL A 82 -10.94 9.73 5.50
N GLU A 83 -10.34 9.14 4.48
CA GLU A 83 -10.22 7.67 4.40
C GLU A 83 -9.11 7.09 5.30
N VAL A 84 -8.04 7.85 5.61
CA VAL A 84 -6.98 7.35 6.51
C VAL A 84 -7.48 7.23 7.95
N PRO A 85 -8.11 8.24 8.58
CA PRO A 85 -8.70 8.10 9.91
C PRO A 85 -9.82 7.06 9.98
N LYS A 86 -10.63 6.94 8.92
CA LYS A 86 -11.67 5.93 8.83
C LYS A 86 -11.09 4.51 8.77
N MET A 87 -9.98 4.32 8.05
CA MET A 87 -9.25 3.05 8.04
C MET A 87 -8.70 2.74 9.43
N ASP A 88 -8.15 3.72 10.13
CA ASP A 88 -7.66 3.58 11.50
C ASP A 88 -8.75 3.12 12.46
N SER A 89 -9.91 3.78 12.44
CA SER A 89 -11.07 3.38 13.23
C SER A 89 -11.54 1.95 12.91
N THR A 90 -11.49 1.56 11.63
CA THR A 90 -11.83 0.19 11.20
C THR A 90 -10.84 -0.83 11.77
N ILE A 91 -9.54 -0.52 11.76
CA ILE A 91 -8.50 -1.38 12.32
C ILE A 91 -8.73 -1.59 13.83
N ALA A 92 -8.97 -0.52 14.58
CA ALA A 92 -9.19 -0.60 16.03
C ALA A 92 -10.35 -1.55 16.38
N VAL A 93 -11.44 -1.50 15.62
CA VAL A 93 -12.57 -2.43 15.79
C VAL A 93 -12.18 -3.87 15.45
N LEU A 94 -11.43 -4.07 14.38
CA LEU A 94 -11.03 -5.41 13.93
C LEU A 94 -10.01 -6.05 14.86
N GLU A 95 -9.07 -5.29 15.43
CA GLU A 95 -8.12 -5.76 16.43
C GLU A 95 -8.83 -6.34 17.65
N GLN A 96 -9.87 -5.66 18.14
CA GLN A 96 -10.69 -6.14 19.25
C GLN A 96 -11.51 -7.38 18.88
N GLN A 97 -12.15 -7.40 17.73
CA GLN A 97 -13.02 -8.50 17.30
C GLN A 97 -12.26 -9.78 16.97
N LEU A 98 -11.08 -9.67 16.38
CA LEU A 98 -10.29 -10.80 15.90
C LEU A 98 -9.18 -11.20 16.87
N LEU A 99 -8.95 -10.42 17.93
CA LEU A 99 -7.86 -10.60 18.91
C LEU A 99 -6.47 -10.65 18.21
N VAL A 100 -6.26 -9.78 17.25
CA VAL A 100 -5.01 -9.65 16.48
C VAL A 100 -4.41 -8.25 16.67
N LYS A 101 -3.12 -8.12 16.40
CA LYS A 101 -2.43 -6.82 16.35
C LYS A 101 -2.12 -6.48 14.90
N ILE A 102 -2.51 -5.28 14.48
CA ILE A 102 -2.30 -4.77 13.12
C ILE A 102 -1.36 -3.56 13.18
N GLY A 103 -0.15 -3.74 12.68
CA GLY A 103 0.81 -2.64 12.52
C GLY A 103 0.38 -1.71 11.38
N LYS A 104 0.74 -0.44 11.50
CA LYS A 104 0.42 0.58 10.49
C LYS A 104 1.73 1.23 10.00
N TYR A 105 2.14 0.86 8.80
CA TYR A 105 3.31 1.39 8.13
C TYR A 105 2.86 2.45 7.14
N ALA A 106 2.86 3.72 7.57
CA ALA A 106 2.26 4.83 6.85
C ALA A 106 3.32 5.63 6.09
N ILE A 107 3.14 5.73 4.78
CA ILE A 107 4.08 6.30 3.83
C ILE A 107 3.52 7.63 3.31
N CYS A 108 4.15 8.73 3.70
CA CYS A 108 3.86 10.03 3.11
C CYS A 108 4.34 10.03 1.66
N ASN A 109 3.38 10.04 0.74
CA ASN A 109 3.58 9.89 -0.71
C ASN A 109 3.55 11.25 -1.45
N ALA A 110 3.62 12.36 -0.72
CA ALA A 110 3.68 13.70 -1.30
C ALA A 110 5.04 13.97 -1.95
N PHE A 111 5.04 14.66 -3.10
CA PHE A 111 6.27 15.06 -3.78
C PHE A 111 6.94 16.29 -3.15
N ASN A 112 6.14 17.27 -2.76
CA ASN A 112 6.59 18.55 -2.22
C ASN A 112 5.85 18.82 -0.92
N ILE A 113 6.35 18.28 0.18
CA ILE A 113 5.78 18.53 1.51
C ILE A 113 6.88 18.95 2.46
N THR A 114 6.60 19.93 3.29
CA THR A 114 7.47 20.28 4.39
C THR A 114 7.29 19.28 5.55
N LYS A 115 8.33 19.14 6.35
CA LYS A 115 8.26 18.29 7.55
C LYS A 115 7.15 18.76 8.51
N ASN A 116 6.92 20.06 8.63
CA ASN A 116 5.88 20.60 9.50
C ASN A 116 4.47 20.25 9.02
N GLU A 117 4.18 20.39 7.73
CA GLU A 117 2.88 19.99 7.16
C GLU A 117 2.63 18.49 7.36
N TRP A 118 3.65 17.67 7.19
CA TRP A 118 3.55 16.23 7.44
C TRP A 118 3.26 15.92 8.90
N ILE A 119 3.98 16.53 9.86
CA ILE A 119 3.74 16.33 11.29
C ILE A 119 2.37 16.87 11.70
N ASN A 120 1.96 18.03 11.20
CA ASN A 120 0.64 18.60 11.49
C ASN A 120 -0.48 17.64 11.06
N PHE A 121 -0.38 17.05 9.86
CA PHE A 121 -1.37 16.05 9.40
C PHE A 121 -1.46 14.85 10.36
N ILE A 122 -0.34 14.32 10.83
CA ILE A 122 -0.30 13.20 11.78
C ILE A 122 -1.03 13.57 13.07
N GLN A 123 -0.75 14.76 13.61
CA GLN A 123 -1.31 15.25 14.87
C GLN A 123 -2.81 15.59 14.75
N GLU A 124 -3.21 16.31 13.72
CA GLU A 124 -4.60 16.71 13.46
C GLU A 124 -5.54 15.50 13.30
N HIS A 125 -5.03 14.41 12.74
CA HIS A 125 -5.81 13.19 12.52
C HIS A 125 -5.56 12.09 13.56
N HIS A 126 -4.82 12.40 14.64
CA HIS A 126 -4.52 11.48 15.74
C HIS A 126 -3.92 10.15 15.29
N LEU A 127 -2.99 10.20 14.33
CA LEU A 127 -2.38 9.02 13.73
C LEU A 127 -1.08 8.59 14.44
N ASP A 128 -0.90 8.91 15.72
CA ASP A 128 0.35 8.68 16.45
C ASP A 128 0.48 7.26 17.01
N LEU A 129 -0.65 6.60 17.31
CA LEU A 129 -0.64 5.32 18.02
C LEU A 129 -0.47 4.13 17.06
N ASN A 130 0.55 3.31 17.32
CA ASN A 130 0.84 2.08 16.57
C ASN A 130 1.18 2.31 15.08
N TYR A 131 1.60 3.53 14.75
CA TYR A 131 2.07 3.88 13.41
C TYR A 131 3.58 4.01 13.37
N ILE A 132 4.16 3.64 12.24
CA ILE A 132 5.42 4.20 11.77
C ILE A 132 5.10 5.09 10.58
N HIS A 133 5.48 6.36 10.67
CA HIS A 133 5.35 7.31 9.57
C HIS A 133 6.68 7.52 8.89
N VAL A 134 6.75 7.22 7.60
CA VAL A 134 7.93 7.38 6.76
C VAL A 134 7.61 8.24 5.54
N THR A 135 8.63 8.84 4.92
CA THR A 135 8.45 9.64 3.70
C THR A 135 9.04 8.95 2.49
N LEU A 136 8.26 8.92 1.41
CA LEU A 136 8.67 8.33 0.14
C LEU A 136 9.55 9.28 -0.68
N GLY A 137 9.33 10.59 -0.59
CA GLY A 137 10.04 11.55 -1.43
C GLY A 137 9.92 11.20 -2.91
N ASN A 138 11.06 11.16 -3.61
CA ASN A 138 11.13 10.85 -5.05
C ASN A 138 11.49 9.40 -5.37
N ASP A 139 11.26 8.44 -4.43
CA ASP A 139 11.58 7.03 -4.66
C ASP A 139 10.64 6.40 -5.69
N MET A 140 11.05 6.48 -6.95
CA MET A 140 10.30 5.92 -8.07
C MET A 140 10.23 4.38 -8.08
N PRO A 141 11.27 3.63 -7.69
CA PRO A 141 11.19 2.18 -7.53
C PRO A 141 10.05 1.73 -6.62
N ILE A 142 9.89 2.32 -5.44
CA ILE A 142 8.80 1.99 -4.51
C ILE A 142 7.45 2.41 -5.10
N ARG A 143 7.35 3.62 -5.69
CA ARG A 143 6.10 4.07 -6.36
C ARG A 143 5.65 3.10 -7.43
N LYS A 144 6.56 2.68 -8.29
CA LYS A 144 6.25 1.71 -9.36
C LYS A 144 5.90 0.34 -8.80
N ALA A 145 6.61 -0.15 -7.77
CA ALA A 145 6.35 -1.46 -7.20
C ALA A 145 4.94 -1.56 -6.59
N TYR A 146 4.46 -0.51 -5.94
CA TYR A 146 3.13 -0.46 -5.32
C TYR A 146 2.08 0.25 -6.16
N ASP A 147 2.42 0.66 -7.39
CA ASP A 147 1.53 1.50 -8.22
C ASP A 147 0.96 2.69 -7.43
N ALA A 148 1.86 3.35 -6.66
CA ALA A 148 1.51 4.39 -5.71
C ALA A 148 1.49 5.78 -6.37
N PHE A 149 0.67 5.93 -7.43
CA PHE A 149 0.47 7.18 -8.16
C PHE A 149 -0.85 7.88 -7.79
N THR A 150 -1.66 7.26 -6.95
CA THR A 150 -2.90 7.81 -6.40
C THR A 150 -2.91 7.66 -4.88
N ASN A 151 -3.68 8.49 -4.16
CA ASN A 151 -3.80 8.46 -2.72
C ASN A 151 -5.29 8.54 -2.28
N PRO A 152 -5.65 7.92 -1.15
CA PRO A 152 -4.84 6.97 -0.40
C PRO A 152 -4.82 5.58 -1.05
N LEU A 153 -3.78 4.79 -0.77
CA LEU A 153 -3.72 3.37 -1.12
C LEU A 153 -3.43 2.53 0.12
N PHE A 154 -4.04 1.37 0.20
CA PHE A 154 -3.89 0.44 1.32
C PHE A 154 -3.53 -0.95 0.83
N TYR A 155 -2.48 -1.52 1.41
CA TYR A 155 -2.04 -2.89 1.16
C TYR A 155 -1.96 -3.64 2.48
N LEU A 156 -2.35 -4.90 2.50
CA LEU A 156 -2.28 -5.75 3.69
C LEU A 156 -1.22 -6.82 3.49
N VAL A 157 -0.32 -6.96 4.45
CA VAL A 157 0.68 -8.03 4.50
C VAL A 157 0.61 -8.77 5.84
N ASP A 158 1.05 -10.03 5.84
CA ASP A 158 1.24 -10.78 7.08
C ASP A 158 2.59 -10.47 7.73
N ARG A 159 2.89 -11.14 8.84
CA ARG A 159 4.14 -11.00 9.60
C ARG A 159 5.41 -11.39 8.81
N ASP A 160 5.27 -12.22 7.78
CA ASP A 160 6.37 -12.68 6.92
C ASP A 160 6.51 -11.81 5.66
N GLY A 161 5.65 -10.79 5.52
CA GLY A 161 5.64 -9.86 4.39
C GLY A 161 4.94 -10.43 3.17
N LEU A 162 4.11 -11.48 3.31
CA LEU A 162 3.29 -11.97 2.21
C LEU A 162 2.11 -11.03 1.97
N LEU A 163 1.88 -10.67 0.74
CA LEU A 163 0.82 -9.77 0.32
C LEU A 163 -0.55 -10.46 0.37
N LEU A 164 -1.42 -10.01 1.27
CA LEU A 164 -2.77 -10.56 1.47
C LEU A 164 -3.84 -9.78 0.74
N ALA A 165 -3.69 -8.45 0.62
CA ALA A 165 -4.60 -7.61 -0.12
C ALA A 165 -3.87 -6.43 -0.78
N LYS A 166 -4.37 -6.02 -1.96
CA LYS A 166 -3.88 -4.89 -2.76
C LYS A 166 -4.99 -3.88 -2.95
N LYS A 167 -4.67 -2.59 -2.76
CA LYS A 167 -5.61 -1.47 -3.00
C LYS A 167 -6.96 -1.70 -2.30
N THR A 168 -6.89 -2.18 -1.06
CA THR A 168 -8.08 -2.45 -0.25
C THR A 168 -8.75 -1.16 0.22
N SER A 169 -9.87 -1.28 0.88
CA SER A 169 -10.63 -0.18 1.48
C SER A 169 -11.11 -0.55 2.88
N SER A 170 -11.51 0.43 3.67
CA SER A 170 -12.10 0.19 5.00
C SER A 170 -13.29 -0.78 4.96
N LYS A 171 -14.08 -0.76 3.88
CA LYS A 171 -15.21 -1.69 3.67
C LYS A 171 -14.76 -3.14 3.42
N ASN A 172 -13.65 -3.34 2.75
CA ASN A 172 -13.16 -4.66 2.34
C ASN A 172 -12.20 -5.28 3.34
N LEU A 173 -11.51 -4.48 4.15
CA LEU A 173 -10.44 -4.93 5.06
C LEU A 173 -10.90 -6.09 5.96
N ARG A 174 -12.11 -6.02 6.52
CA ARG A 174 -12.66 -7.08 7.35
C ARG A 174 -12.73 -8.42 6.62
N LYS A 175 -13.25 -8.42 5.39
CA LYS A 175 -13.37 -9.64 4.57
C LYS A 175 -12.00 -10.23 4.25
N GLU A 176 -11.05 -9.39 3.93
CA GLU A 176 -9.68 -9.78 3.58
C GLU A 176 -8.94 -10.37 4.78
N LEU A 177 -9.08 -9.78 5.98
CA LEU A 177 -8.54 -10.32 7.22
C LEU A 177 -9.18 -11.66 7.59
N ILE A 178 -10.50 -11.81 7.47
CA ILE A 178 -11.18 -13.08 7.72
C ILE A 178 -10.70 -14.16 6.76
N ASN A 179 -10.58 -13.84 5.48
CA ASN A 179 -10.04 -14.77 4.47
C ASN A 179 -8.59 -15.17 4.80
N ALA A 180 -7.75 -14.23 5.20
CA ALA A 180 -6.39 -14.50 5.63
C ALA A 180 -6.38 -15.47 6.84
N PHE A 181 -7.25 -15.24 7.82
CA PHE A 181 -7.36 -16.07 9.02
C PHE A 181 -7.77 -17.52 8.74
N GLN A 182 -8.65 -17.74 7.75
CA GLN A 182 -9.12 -19.07 7.37
C GLN A 182 -8.08 -19.92 6.63
N HIS A 183 -7.10 -19.27 6.02
CA HIS A 183 -6.04 -19.94 5.26
C HIS A 183 -4.78 -20.27 6.09
N PHE A 184 -4.71 -19.83 7.35
CA PHE A 184 -3.64 -20.15 8.29
C PHE A 184 -4.00 -21.26 9.29
N LYS A 185 -5.16 -21.90 9.12
CA LYS A 185 -5.53 -23.15 9.78
C LYS A 185 -5.28 -24.33 8.85
#